data_2f826ce295d85d3c3737b9c19c130d20
#
_entry.id   2f826ce295d85d3c3737b9c19c130d20
#
_cell.length_a   1.000
_cell.length_b   1.000
_cell.length_c   1.000
_cell.angle_alpha   90.00
_cell.angle_beta   90.00
_cell.angle_gamma   90.00
#
_symmetry.space_group_name_H-M   'P 1'
#
loop_
_entity.id
_entity.type
_entity.pdbx_description
1 polymer ?
#
loop_
_entity_poly.entity_id
_entity_poly.type
_entity_poly.pdbx_seq_one_letter_code
_entity_poly.pdbx_strand_id
1 'polypeptide(L)'
;MAAASAGNGRGGVSLCLATAGGVKALALSAFTLAWTHSIAKVEWQEDWRVTPAGLELVQARVKGTGPGMEPPPEARLVDGWFQWQPTRSPMPEVVLGNSAAAGEWRLCHGGQCRTLSEIVGHPIGANVTKMGFCKDP
;
A
#
# COMPACT_ATOMS: atom_id res chain seq x y z
N MET A 1 -9.95 -10.59 -15.47
CA MET A 1 -9.77 -10.60 -14.91
C MET A 1 -9.44 -10.78 -14.37
N ALA A 2 -9.72 -10.89 -14.43
CA ALA A 2 -9.56 -11.02 -13.82
C ALA A 2 -9.39 -11.33 -13.28
N ALA A 3 -9.60 -11.43 -13.51
CA ALA A 3 -9.58 -11.72 -12.92
C ALA A 3 -9.57 -12.07 -12.43
N ALA A 4 -9.78 -12.06 -12.66
CA ALA A 4 -9.92 -12.33 -12.07
C ALA A 4 -10.03 -12.73 -11.66
N SER A 5 -10.25 -12.77 -11.90
CA SER A 5 -10.42 -13.14 -11.38
C SER A 5 -10.39 -13.63 -10.85
N ALA A 6 -10.68 -13.67 -11.16
CA ALA A 6 -10.77 -14.13 -10.50
C ALA A 6 -10.80 -14.60 -9.89
N GLY A 7 -10.87 -14.45 -9.74
CA GLY A 7 -10.97 -14.89 -9.05
C GLY A 7 -11.53 -15.20 -8.59
N ASN A 8 -11.96 -15.38 -8.70
CA ASN A 8 -12.64 -15.65 -8.19
C ASN A 8 -12.88 -16.11 -7.09
N GLY A 9 -13.20 -15.92 -6.83
CA GLY A 9 -13.86 -16.09 -5.56
C GLY A 9 -13.65 -17.31 -4.73
N ARG A 10 -13.20 -18.34 -5.20
CA ARG A 10 -12.95 -19.53 -4.39
C ARG A 10 -11.52 -19.56 -3.90
N GLY A 11 -11.36 -19.56 -2.57
CA GLY A 11 -10.04 -19.48 -2.00
C GLY A 11 -9.31 -18.21 -2.40
N GLY A 12 -10.06 -17.20 -2.80
CA GLY A 12 -9.46 -15.92 -3.15
C GLY A 12 -8.89 -15.22 -1.95
N VAL A 13 -8.04 -14.23 -2.22
CA VAL A 13 -7.43 -13.43 -1.17
C VAL A 13 -8.10 -12.08 -1.08
N SER A 14 -8.10 -11.52 0.12
CA SER A 14 -8.57 -10.16 0.36
C SER A 14 -7.54 -9.42 1.16
N LEU A 15 -7.51 -8.11 0.98
CA LEU A 15 -6.74 -7.21 1.82
C LEU A 15 -7.66 -6.72 2.92
N CYS A 16 -7.31 -6.95 4.17
CA CYS A 16 -8.06 -6.43 5.29
C CYS A 16 -7.39 -5.20 5.86
N LEU A 17 -8.18 -4.14 6.05
CA LEU A 17 -7.75 -2.90 6.67
C LEU A 17 -8.43 -2.80 8.02
N ALA A 18 -7.66 -2.85 9.10
CA ALA A 18 -8.18 -2.73 10.46
C ALA A 18 -7.88 -1.35 10.99
N THR A 19 -8.91 -0.63 11.38
CA THR A 19 -8.81 0.70 11.97
C THR A 19 -9.56 0.71 13.30
N ALA A 20 -9.56 1.84 13.99
CA ALA A 20 -10.32 1.98 15.23
C ALA A 20 -11.82 1.78 14.99
N GLY A 21 -12.31 2.02 13.78
CA GLY A 21 -13.72 1.86 13.44
C GLY A 21 -14.13 0.47 13.00
N GLY A 22 -13.20 -0.47 12.91
CA GLY A 22 -13.50 -1.83 12.49
C GLY A 22 -12.60 -2.34 11.38
N VAL A 23 -13.05 -3.38 10.70
CA VAL A 23 -12.26 -4.04 9.65
C VAL A 23 -13.00 -3.93 8.33
N LYS A 24 -12.27 -3.53 7.29
CA LYS A 24 -12.79 -3.49 5.93
C LYS A 24 -11.99 -4.46 5.06
N ALA A 25 -12.70 -5.35 4.39
CA ALA A 25 -12.07 -6.32 3.48
C ALA A 25 -12.24 -5.85 2.04
N LEU A 26 -11.15 -5.91 1.28
CA LEU A 26 -11.13 -5.55 -0.13
C LEU A 26 -10.71 -6.78 -0.93
N ALA A 27 -11.56 -7.20 -1.86
CA ALA A 27 -11.31 -8.39 -2.69
C ALA A 27 -10.33 -8.03 -3.81
N LEU A 28 -9.05 -7.95 -3.45
CA LEU A 28 -7.99 -7.65 -4.41
C LEU A 28 -6.72 -8.39 -4.00
N SER A 29 -5.87 -8.68 -4.98
CA SER A 29 -4.62 -9.41 -4.75
C SER A 29 -3.39 -8.55 -5.01
N ALA A 30 -3.57 -7.35 -5.54
CA ALA A 30 -2.46 -6.43 -5.81
C ALA A 30 -2.95 -5.00 -5.67
N PHE A 31 -2.10 -4.15 -5.14
CA PHE A 31 -2.43 -2.73 -4.98
C PHE A 31 -1.16 -1.91 -4.89
N THR A 32 -1.30 -0.61 -5.05
CA THR A 32 -0.21 0.34 -4.85
C THR A 32 -0.56 1.22 -3.66
N LEU A 33 0.38 1.38 -2.75
CA LEU A 33 0.25 2.28 -1.62
C LEU A 33 1.06 3.54 -1.94
N ALA A 34 0.46 4.71 -1.79
CA ALA A 34 1.09 5.97 -2.13
C ALA A 34 0.99 6.95 -0.98
N TRP A 35 2.02 7.73 -0.79
CA TRP A 35 2.01 8.78 0.24
C TRP A 35 3.06 9.83 -0.09
N THR A 36 2.95 10.99 0.58
CA THR A 36 3.90 12.07 0.42
C THR A 36 4.74 12.17 1.68
N HIS A 37 6.07 12.20 1.51
CA HIS A 37 6.98 12.34 2.64
C HIS A 37 6.79 13.71 3.30
N SER A 38 6.74 13.75 4.63
CA SER A 38 6.37 14.96 5.35
C SER A 38 7.41 16.09 5.25
N ILE A 39 8.68 15.75 5.13
CA ILE A 39 9.77 16.72 5.08
C ILE A 39 10.13 17.07 3.64
N ALA A 40 10.51 16.07 2.86
CA ALA A 40 10.98 16.28 1.50
C ALA A 40 9.86 16.63 0.52
N LYS A 41 8.60 16.36 0.90
CA LYS A 41 7.40 16.62 0.06
C LYS A 41 7.45 15.91 -1.27
N VAL A 42 8.10 14.76 -1.34
CA VAL A 42 8.14 13.94 -2.56
C VAL A 42 7.25 12.73 -2.37
N GLU A 43 6.71 12.25 -3.48
CA GLU A 43 5.79 11.12 -3.44
C GLU A 43 6.53 9.80 -3.43
N TRP A 44 6.08 8.90 -2.56
CA TRP A 44 6.51 7.51 -2.49
C TRP A 44 5.38 6.63 -2.96
N GLN A 45 5.73 5.53 -3.62
CA GLN A 45 4.76 4.51 -4.02
C GLN A 45 5.37 3.14 -3.82
N GLU A 46 4.54 2.21 -3.36
CA GLU A 46 4.93 0.81 -3.15
C GLU A 46 3.90 -0.09 -3.77
N ASP A 47 4.35 -1.02 -4.61
CA ASP A 47 3.47 -2.04 -5.18
C ASP A 47 3.52 -3.27 -4.31
N TRP A 48 2.35 -3.73 -3.90
CA TRP A 48 2.19 -4.85 -2.98
C TRP A 48 1.38 -5.95 -3.62
N ARG A 49 1.63 -7.17 -3.17
CA ARG A 49 0.85 -8.35 -3.53
C ARG A 49 0.31 -8.98 -2.25
N VAL A 50 -0.95 -9.36 -2.27
CA VAL A 50 -1.61 -10.02 -1.14
C VAL A 50 -1.52 -11.52 -1.37
N THR A 51 -0.92 -12.25 -0.42
CA THR A 51 -0.77 -13.70 -0.52
C THR A 51 -1.20 -14.34 0.81
N PRO A 52 -1.50 -15.65 0.81
CA PRO A 52 -1.78 -16.34 2.08
C PRO A 52 -0.61 -16.28 3.07
N ALA A 53 0.62 -16.08 2.58
CA ALA A 53 1.80 -15.94 3.45
C ALA A 53 1.94 -14.54 4.01
N GLY A 54 1.16 -13.57 3.54
CA GLY A 54 1.22 -12.19 3.99
C GLY A 54 1.27 -11.22 2.84
N LEU A 55 1.65 -9.98 3.15
CA LEU A 55 1.79 -8.92 2.16
C LEU A 55 3.23 -8.89 1.65
N GLU A 56 3.38 -8.98 0.35
CA GLU A 56 4.68 -9.00 -0.31
C GLU A 56 4.94 -7.68 -1.00
N LEU A 57 6.05 -7.02 -0.64
CA LEU A 57 6.44 -5.77 -1.28
C LEU A 57 7.20 -6.12 -2.56
N VAL A 58 6.60 -5.78 -3.70
CA VAL A 58 7.12 -6.16 -5.01
C VAL A 58 8.08 -5.11 -5.55
N GLN A 59 7.72 -3.84 -5.43
CA GLN A 59 8.49 -2.76 -5.98
C GLN A 59 8.24 -1.49 -5.18
N ALA A 60 9.27 -0.68 -5.03
CA ALA A 60 9.16 0.63 -4.41
C ALA A 60 9.70 1.68 -5.36
N ARG A 61 9.16 2.90 -5.29
CA ARG A 61 9.66 4.01 -6.08
C ARG A 61 9.42 5.34 -5.37
N VAL A 62 10.29 6.29 -5.64
CA VAL A 62 10.18 7.64 -5.08
C VAL A 62 10.42 8.65 -6.19
N LYS A 63 9.63 9.72 -6.18
CA LYS A 63 9.71 10.76 -7.20
C LYS A 63 10.72 11.81 -6.76
N GLY A 64 11.99 11.61 -7.14
CA GLY A 64 13.05 12.54 -6.77
C GLY A 64 13.75 12.14 -5.48
N THR A 65 14.57 13.06 -4.96
CA THR A 65 15.34 12.84 -3.74
C THR A 65 15.21 14.05 -2.83
N GLY A 66 15.59 13.88 -1.57
CA GLY A 66 15.59 14.94 -0.59
C GLY A 66 16.11 14.44 0.74
N PRO A 67 16.16 15.30 1.76
CA PRO A 67 16.67 14.89 3.06
C PRO A 67 15.90 13.70 3.62
N GLY A 68 16.62 12.63 3.96
CA GLY A 68 16.03 11.42 4.47
C GLY A 68 15.34 10.57 3.42
N MET A 69 15.54 10.88 2.14
CA MET A 69 14.84 10.25 1.03
C MET A 69 15.79 9.73 -0.03
N GLU A 70 16.96 9.25 0.38
CA GLU A 70 17.89 8.68 -0.59
C GLU A 70 17.42 7.29 -1.01
N PRO A 71 17.24 7.06 -2.32
CA PRO A 71 16.96 5.72 -2.78
C PRO A 71 18.19 4.82 -2.56
N PRO A 72 17.98 3.49 -2.47
CA PRO A 72 19.12 2.59 -2.31
C PRO A 72 20.02 2.62 -3.55
N PRO A 73 21.29 2.18 -3.44
CA PRO A 73 22.23 2.23 -4.57
C PRO A 73 21.76 1.47 -5.79
N GLU A 74 20.95 0.40 -5.61
CA GLU A 74 20.45 -0.38 -6.73
C GLU A 74 19.28 0.25 -7.46
N ALA A 75 18.74 1.37 -6.95
CA ALA A 75 17.61 2.03 -7.58
C ALA A 75 17.98 2.57 -8.96
N ARG A 76 17.03 2.49 -9.89
CA ARG A 76 17.21 2.97 -11.25
C ARG A 76 16.24 4.12 -11.52
N LEU A 77 16.71 5.12 -12.26
CA LEU A 77 15.88 6.26 -12.61
C LEU A 77 15.08 5.95 -13.87
N VAL A 78 13.77 5.98 -13.74
CA VAL A 78 12.83 5.69 -14.84
C VAL A 78 11.77 6.78 -14.83
N ASP A 79 11.75 7.62 -15.86
CA ASP A 79 10.76 8.69 -16.03
C ASP A 79 10.61 9.57 -14.78
N GLY A 80 11.73 9.89 -14.15
CA GLY A 80 11.74 10.78 -12.99
C GLY A 80 11.50 10.06 -11.65
N TRP A 81 11.30 8.74 -11.67
CA TRP A 81 11.14 7.94 -10.48
C TRP A 81 12.37 7.08 -10.25
N PHE A 82 12.86 7.04 -9.00
CA PHE A 82 13.85 6.05 -8.61
C PHE A 82 13.10 4.79 -8.19
N GLN A 83 13.38 3.69 -8.88
CA GLN A 83 12.66 2.41 -8.67
C GLN A 83 13.62 1.32 -8.27
N TRP A 84 13.16 0.45 -7.36
CA TRP A 84 13.94 -0.73 -6.96
C TRP A 84 13.01 -1.82 -6.49
N GLN A 85 13.53 -3.03 -6.44
CA GLN A 85 12.79 -4.20 -5.97
C GLN A 85 13.34 -4.61 -4.62
N PRO A 86 12.65 -4.32 -3.53
CA PRO A 86 13.10 -4.73 -2.20
C PRO A 86 13.14 -6.25 -2.09
N THR A 87 14.16 -6.76 -1.38
CA THR A 87 14.26 -8.19 -1.09
C THR A 87 13.76 -8.40 0.32
N ARG A 88 12.52 -8.83 0.44
CA ARG A 88 11.88 -8.91 1.74
C ARG A 88 10.86 -10.04 1.74
N SER A 89 10.84 -10.82 2.82
CA SER A 89 9.84 -11.87 2.98
C SER A 89 8.45 -11.26 3.15
N PRO A 90 7.39 -11.99 2.79
CA PRO A 90 6.03 -11.51 3.03
C PRO A 90 5.84 -11.19 4.52
N MET A 91 5.08 -10.14 4.79
CA MET A 91 4.80 -9.69 6.15
C MET A 91 3.35 -9.98 6.50
N PRO A 92 3.11 -10.65 7.65
CA PRO A 92 1.72 -10.95 8.04
C PRO A 92 0.89 -9.69 8.23
N GLU A 93 1.52 -8.60 8.68
CA GLU A 93 0.81 -7.37 8.97
C GLU A 93 1.73 -6.18 8.70
N VAL A 94 1.16 -5.14 8.13
CA VAL A 94 1.85 -3.87 7.91
C VAL A 94 1.07 -2.78 8.63
N VAL A 95 1.75 -2.04 9.49
CA VAL A 95 1.11 -0.99 10.29
C VAL A 95 1.43 0.37 9.68
N LEU A 96 0.39 1.10 9.30
CA LEU A 96 0.52 2.42 8.70
C LEU A 96 0.17 3.47 9.74
N GLY A 97 1.17 4.28 10.10
CA GLY A 97 0.92 5.44 10.96
C GLY A 97 0.43 6.61 10.11
N ASN A 98 -0.28 7.52 10.73
CA ASN A 98 -0.75 8.73 10.07
C ASN A 98 0.00 9.93 10.57
N SER A 99 0.31 10.85 9.65
CA SER A 99 0.94 12.12 9.98
C SER A 99 0.16 13.22 9.28
N ALA A 100 -0.31 14.20 10.03
CA ALA A 100 -1.03 15.32 9.45
C ALA A 100 -0.17 16.07 8.43
N ALA A 101 1.14 16.12 8.64
CA ALA A 101 2.05 16.81 7.74
C ALA A 101 2.22 16.09 6.40
N ALA A 102 2.08 14.78 6.39
CA ALA A 102 2.24 13.97 5.17
C ALA A 102 0.91 13.73 4.45
N GLY A 103 -0.21 14.08 5.08
CA GLY A 103 -1.52 13.75 4.56
C GLY A 103 -1.84 12.29 4.78
N GLU A 104 -2.88 11.83 4.11
CA GLU A 104 -3.32 10.45 4.26
C GLU A 104 -2.64 9.53 3.26
N TRP A 105 -2.52 8.27 3.68
CA TRP A 105 -2.15 7.20 2.75
C TRP A 105 -3.24 7.05 1.69
N ARG A 106 -2.82 6.76 0.46
CA ARG A 106 -3.74 6.47 -0.63
C ARG A 106 -3.48 5.07 -1.11
N LEU A 107 -4.54 4.35 -1.40
CA LEU A 107 -4.46 3.01 -1.97
C LEU A 107 -4.97 3.08 -3.39
N CYS A 108 -4.16 2.59 -4.33
CA CYS A 108 -4.46 2.61 -5.74
C CYS A 108 -4.70 1.19 -6.24
N HIS A 109 -5.79 1.01 -6.97
CA HIS A 109 -6.15 -0.28 -7.54
C HIS A 109 -7.06 -0.04 -8.73
N GLY A 110 -6.80 -0.75 -9.82
CA GLY A 110 -7.63 -0.64 -11.01
C GLY A 110 -7.64 0.74 -11.63
N GLY A 111 -6.53 1.46 -11.52
CA GLY A 111 -6.41 2.79 -12.11
C GLY A 111 -6.98 3.91 -11.26
N GLN A 112 -7.46 3.61 -10.07
CA GLN A 112 -8.01 4.61 -9.16
C GLN A 112 -7.24 4.64 -7.85
N CYS A 113 -7.04 5.84 -7.31
CA CYS A 113 -6.42 6.03 -5.99
C CYS A 113 -7.42 6.70 -5.07
N ARG A 114 -7.56 6.16 -3.85
CA ARG A 114 -8.45 6.73 -2.84
C ARG A 114 -7.74 6.76 -1.50
N THR A 115 -8.07 7.75 -0.68
CA THR A 115 -7.52 7.79 0.67
C THR A 115 -8.08 6.63 1.49
N LEU A 116 -7.35 6.23 2.53
CA LEU A 116 -7.83 5.16 3.40
C LEU A 116 -9.15 5.54 4.07
N SER A 117 -9.31 6.81 4.44
CA SER A 117 -10.57 7.28 5.04
C SER A 117 -11.75 7.10 4.09
N GLU A 118 -11.55 7.38 2.80
CA GLU A 118 -12.61 7.15 1.81
C GLU A 118 -12.96 5.68 1.69
N ILE A 119 -11.95 4.82 1.73
CA ILE A 119 -12.15 3.38 1.58
C ILE A 119 -12.90 2.80 2.77
N VAL A 120 -12.49 3.14 3.99
CA VAL A 120 -13.12 2.59 5.21
C VAL A 120 -14.40 3.32 5.59
N GLY A 121 -14.64 4.49 5.02
CA GLY A 121 -15.90 5.20 5.23
C GLY A 121 -15.95 6.07 6.48
N HIS A 122 -14.83 6.34 7.11
CA HIS A 122 -14.75 7.23 8.27
C HIS A 122 -13.34 7.81 8.39
N PRO A 123 -13.17 8.96 9.05
CA PRO A 123 -11.84 9.54 9.25
C PRO A 123 -10.96 8.61 10.07
N ILE A 124 -9.70 8.47 9.67
CA ILE A 124 -8.72 7.68 10.41
C ILE A 124 -8.01 8.54 11.45
N GLY A 125 -7.75 9.81 11.10
CA GLY A 125 -7.11 10.75 12.00
C GLY A 125 -5.70 10.32 12.35
N ALA A 126 -5.35 10.38 13.63
CA ALA A 126 -4.02 10.03 14.12
C ALA A 126 -3.90 8.54 14.44
N ASN A 127 -4.96 7.75 14.25
CA ASN A 127 -4.92 6.32 14.54
C ASN A 127 -4.16 5.57 13.45
N VAL A 128 -3.62 4.41 13.81
CA VAL A 128 -2.94 3.57 12.83
C VAL A 128 -3.95 2.73 12.05
N THR A 129 -3.54 2.29 10.86
CA THR A 129 -4.27 1.31 10.07
C THR A 129 -3.38 0.08 9.92
N LYS A 130 -3.93 -1.08 10.20
CA LYS A 130 -3.21 -2.33 10.03
C LYS A 130 -3.70 -3.03 8.77
N MET A 131 -2.77 -3.35 7.87
CA MET A 131 -3.08 -4.08 6.64
C MET A 131 -2.63 -5.52 6.79
N GLY A 132 -3.43 -6.45 6.28
CA GLY A 132 -3.04 -7.84 6.30
C GLY A 132 -3.85 -8.67 5.31
N PHE A 133 -3.40 -9.90 5.13
CA PHE A 133 -4.13 -10.88 4.34
C PHE A 133 -5.36 -11.35 5.12
N CYS A 134 -6.46 -11.53 4.42
CA CYS A 134 -7.59 -12.27 4.95
C CYS A 134 -8.25 -13.05 3.83
N LYS A 135 -8.91 -14.14 4.19
CA LYS A 135 -9.64 -14.92 3.21
C LYS A 135 -10.90 -14.19 2.78
N ASP A 136 -11.29 -14.38 1.54
CA ASP A 136 -12.60 -13.92 1.11
C ASP A 136 -13.67 -14.60 1.97
N PRO A 137 -14.72 -13.84 2.33
CA PRO A 137 -15.82 -14.43 3.11
C PRO A 137 -16.54 -15.54 2.36
#